data_c67332c39a8b21387656190ac45d6192
#
_entry.id   c67332c39a8b21387656190ac45d6192
#
_cell.length_a   1.000
_cell.length_b   1.000
_cell.length_c   1.000
_cell.angle_alpha   90.00
_cell.angle_beta   90.00
_cell.angle_gamma   90.00
#
_symmetry.space_group_name_H-M   'P 1'
#
loop_
_entity.id
_entity.type
_entity.pdbx_description
1 polymer ?
#
loop_
_entity_poly.entity_id
_entity_poly.type
_entity_poly.pdbx_seq_one_letter_code
_entity_poly.pdbx_strand_id
1 'polypeptide(L)'
;MDSSLFIGDKILINQEEPFLAVSVTRTETYDERTPYDTTYTEDSTHYEGTSTIVQEGVKGTERVTANVSYINGIETRRKVIERVTIEEPTTEIISMGTKAKPAGVTATIPDNMPIGQFLWPVGGDGGQISEMMYGYGGYYGHSGIDISAPYGTPIYAAESGTVILASWYYGYGNCVMIQHANGMVTVYGHASYLHVYVGQQVTMGEVIADVGSTGQSTGNHCHFEVRLNGMNGARLNPINYLPWHRRASWCVEY
;
A
#
# COMPACT_ATOMS: atom_id res chain seq x y z
N MET A 1 13.74 -65.97 -27.24
CA MET A 1 13.96 -65.47 -25.88
C MET A 1 12.64 -65.49 -25.23
N ASP A 2 12.45 -66.37 -24.29
CA ASP A 2 11.20 -66.58 -23.60
C ASP A 2 11.10 -65.54 -22.47
N SER A 3 10.22 -64.57 -22.61
CA SER A 3 10.01 -63.54 -21.61
C SER A 3 8.82 -63.93 -20.73
N SER A 4 9.12 -64.81 -19.78
CA SER A 4 8.16 -65.18 -18.72
C SER A 4 7.99 -64.03 -17.75
N LEU A 5 6.76 -63.58 -17.53
CA LEU A 5 6.38 -62.60 -16.49
C LEU A 5 6.38 -63.28 -15.13
N PHE A 6 7.06 -62.70 -14.14
CA PHE A 6 7.08 -63.14 -12.75
C PHE A 6 6.17 -62.27 -11.86
N ILE A 7 5.71 -62.85 -10.77
CA ILE A 7 4.91 -62.09 -9.76
C ILE A 7 5.80 -60.97 -9.18
N GLY A 8 5.43 -59.73 -9.45
CA GLY A 8 6.15 -58.53 -9.01
C GLY A 8 6.71 -57.69 -10.17
N ASP A 9 6.63 -58.16 -11.41
CA ASP A 9 7.03 -57.37 -12.57
C ASP A 9 6.08 -56.22 -12.79
N LYS A 10 6.66 -55.03 -12.93
CA LYS A 10 5.89 -53.82 -13.30
C LYS A 10 5.66 -53.83 -14.80
N ILE A 11 4.43 -54.10 -15.21
CA ILE A 11 4.02 -53.91 -16.61
C ILE A 11 3.79 -52.43 -16.81
N LEU A 12 4.62 -51.76 -17.59
CA LEU A 12 4.34 -50.44 -18.13
C LEU A 12 3.24 -50.63 -19.17
N ILE A 13 1.99 -50.32 -18.79
CA ILE A 13 0.91 -50.10 -19.77
C ILE A 13 1.23 -48.77 -20.43
N ASN A 14 1.84 -48.82 -21.61
CA ASN A 14 1.99 -47.65 -22.45
C ASN A 14 0.56 -47.09 -22.69
N GLN A 15 0.37 -45.82 -22.44
CA GLN A 15 -0.82 -45.11 -22.85
C GLN A 15 -0.96 -45.34 -24.36
N GLU A 16 -2.01 -46.01 -24.81
CA GLU A 16 -2.23 -46.26 -26.24
C GLU A 16 -2.20 -44.92 -26.97
N GLU A 17 -1.20 -44.68 -27.78
CA GLU A 17 -1.25 -43.60 -28.77
C GLU A 17 -2.45 -43.91 -29.66
N PRO A 18 -3.43 -42.98 -29.78
CA PRO A 18 -4.59 -43.25 -30.60
C PRO A 18 -4.16 -43.51 -32.05
N PHE A 19 -4.53 -44.67 -32.58
CA PHE A 19 -4.20 -45.12 -33.94
C PHE A 19 -4.63 -44.12 -35.03
N LEU A 20 -5.53 -43.21 -34.70
CA LEU A 20 -6.01 -42.17 -35.59
C LEU A 20 -5.98 -40.81 -34.85
N ALA A 21 -5.11 -39.91 -35.30
CA ALA A 21 -5.13 -38.53 -34.85
C ALA A 21 -6.28 -37.78 -35.54
N VAL A 22 -7.29 -37.35 -34.76
CA VAL A 22 -8.35 -36.51 -35.26
C VAL A 22 -7.95 -35.04 -35.13
N SER A 23 -7.71 -34.38 -36.27
CA SER A 23 -7.44 -32.97 -36.36
C SER A 23 -8.70 -32.19 -36.70
N VAL A 24 -9.04 -31.21 -35.90
CA VAL A 24 -10.19 -30.31 -36.11
C VAL A 24 -9.72 -28.86 -36.00
N THR A 25 -10.09 -28.02 -36.95
CA THR A 25 -9.92 -26.57 -36.87
C THR A 25 -11.30 -25.91 -36.80
N ARG A 26 -11.50 -25.06 -35.82
CA ARG A 26 -12.75 -24.29 -35.68
C ARG A 26 -12.44 -22.82 -35.38
N THR A 27 -13.36 -21.97 -35.78
CA THR A 27 -13.31 -20.55 -35.45
C THR A 27 -13.89 -20.36 -34.05
N GLU A 28 -13.15 -19.72 -33.16
CA GLU A 28 -13.58 -19.38 -31.83
C GLU A 28 -13.55 -17.87 -31.64
N THR A 29 -14.54 -17.35 -30.91
CA THR A 29 -14.63 -15.93 -30.54
C THR A 29 -14.69 -15.86 -29.03
N TYR A 30 -13.83 -15.02 -28.44
CA TYR A 30 -13.75 -14.80 -27.00
C TYR A 30 -13.33 -13.36 -26.71
N ASP A 31 -13.63 -12.89 -25.50
CA ASP A 31 -13.24 -11.56 -25.07
C ASP A 31 -11.93 -11.65 -24.24
N GLU A 32 -10.98 -10.78 -24.58
CA GLU A 32 -9.65 -10.69 -23.93
C GLU A 32 -9.50 -9.32 -23.29
N ARG A 33 -8.92 -9.26 -22.09
CA ARG A 33 -8.64 -7.99 -21.40
C ARG A 33 -7.40 -7.34 -21.98
N THR A 34 -7.55 -6.08 -22.44
CA THR A 34 -6.45 -5.25 -22.94
C THR A 34 -5.87 -4.46 -21.78
N PRO A 35 -4.54 -4.48 -21.56
CA PRO A 35 -3.90 -3.66 -20.53
C PRO A 35 -4.08 -2.17 -20.84
N TYR A 36 -4.06 -1.34 -19.81
CA TYR A 36 -3.96 0.11 -19.94
C TYR A 36 -2.50 0.57 -19.93
N ASP A 37 -2.26 1.72 -20.50
CA ASP A 37 -0.98 2.41 -20.43
C ASP A 37 -0.92 3.29 -19.18
N THR A 38 0.29 3.50 -18.63
CA THR A 38 0.53 4.44 -17.55
C THR A 38 1.34 5.62 -18.09
N THR A 39 0.86 6.84 -17.84
CA THR A 39 1.56 8.07 -18.17
C THR A 39 1.88 8.87 -16.91
N TYR A 40 2.95 9.66 -16.98
CA TYR A 40 3.43 10.46 -15.87
C TYR A 40 3.32 11.94 -16.24
N THR A 41 2.80 12.73 -15.30
CA THR A 41 2.74 14.20 -15.40
C THR A 41 3.59 14.82 -14.31
N GLU A 42 4.19 15.95 -14.59
CA GLU A 42 4.99 16.69 -13.61
C GLU A 42 4.11 17.61 -12.77
N ASP A 43 4.38 17.66 -11.46
CA ASP A 43 3.70 18.53 -10.52
C ASP A 43 4.71 19.32 -9.68
N SER A 44 4.88 20.58 -10.03
CA SER A 44 5.80 21.50 -9.33
C SER A 44 5.29 21.95 -7.96
N THR A 45 4.07 21.63 -7.60
CA THR A 45 3.51 21.93 -6.26
C THR A 45 3.89 20.87 -5.24
N HIS A 46 4.21 19.66 -5.70
CA HIS A 46 4.55 18.49 -4.90
C HIS A 46 6.06 18.19 -4.95
N TYR A 47 6.59 17.70 -3.81
CA TYR A 47 8.03 17.46 -3.68
C TYR A 47 8.51 16.25 -4.49
N GLU A 48 9.77 16.32 -4.98
CA GLU A 48 10.44 15.20 -5.65
C GLU A 48 10.35 13.90 -4.85
N GLY A 49 10.02 12.80 -5.56
CA GLY A 49 9.86 11.47 -4.97
C GLY A 49 8.45 11.19 -4.45
N THR A 50 7.51 12.10 -4.62
CA THR A 50 6.08 11.86 -4.35
C THR A 50 5.36 11.57 -5.65
N SER A 51 4.32 10.74 -5.57
CA SER A 51 3.44 10.47 -6.70
C SER A 51 1.99 10.34 -6.24
N THR A 52 1.08 10.81 -7.08
CA THR A 52 -0.37 10.72 -6.82
C THR A 52 -1.05 10.20 -8.07
N ILE A 53 -1.93 9.21 -7.93
CA ILE A 53 -2.77 8.74 -9.05
C ILE A 53 -3.84 9.81 -9.29
N VAL A 54 -3.73 10.50 -10.44
CA VAL A 54 -4.70 11.50 -10.88
C VAL A 54 -5.88 10.84 -11.57
N GLN A 55 -5.61 9.75 -12.30
CA GLN A 55 -6.60 8.95 -12.98
C GLN A 55 -6.23 7.48 -12.86
N GLU A 56 -7.15 6.67 -12.36
CA GLU A 56 -6.97 5.22 -12.29
C GLU A 56 -7.05 4.60 -13.70
N GLY A 57 -6.13 3.65 -13.98
CA GLY A 57 -6.15 2.87 -15.20
C GLY A 57 -7.28 1.82 -15.18
N VAL A 58 -8.00 1.71 -16.27
CA VAL A 58 -9.03 0.68 -16.45
C VAL A 58 -8.68 -0.19 -17.65
N LYS A 59 -8.65 -1.51 -17.46
CA LYS A 59 -8.40 -2.45 -18.56
C LYS A 59 -9.54 -2.39 -19.56
N GLY A 60 -9.19 -2.29 -20.85
CA GLY A 60 -10.11 -2.43 -21.96
C GLY A 60 -10.55 -3.88 -22.19
N THR A 61 -11.35 -4.08 -23.22
CA THR A 61 -11.81 -5.40 -23.68
C THR A 61 -11.78 -5.46 -25.19
N GLU A 62 -11.10 -6.47 -25.74
CA GLU A 62 -11.12 -6.79 -27.16
C GLU A 62 -11.86 -8.11 -27.40
N ARG A 63 -12.63 -8.16 -28.47
CA ARG A 63 -13.18 -9.40 -29.01
C ARG A 63 -12.20 -9.98 -30.01
N VAL A 64 -11.73 -11.17 -29.73
CA VAL A 64 -10.75 -11.88 -30.56
C VAL A 64 -11.45 -13.01 -31.27
N THR A 65 -11.32 -13.02 -32.61
CA THR A 65 -11.75 -14.16 -33.45
C THR A 65 -10.49 -14.90 -33.91
N ALA A 66 -10.40 -16.19 -33.64
CA ALA A 66 -9.23 -16.99 -33.95
C ALA A 66 -9.62 -18.35 -34.56
N ASN A 67 -8.81 -18.85 -35.50
CA ASN A 67 -8.81 -20.25 -35.88
C ASN A 67 -7.99 -21.07 -34.90
N VAL A 68 -8.62 -21.99 -34.21
CA VAL A 68 -8.00 -22.87 -33.22
C VAL A 68 -8.00 -24.31 -33.77
N SER A 69 -6.80 -24.89 -33.84
CA SER A 69 -6.60 -26.26 -34.30
C SER A 69 -6.38 -27.19 -33.12
N TYR A 70 -7.07 -28.28 -33.12
CA TYR A 70 -7.01 -29.30 -32.07
C TYR A 70 -6.57 -30.62 -32.67
N ILE A 71 -5.77 -31.39 -31.96
CA ILE A 71 -5.46 -32.79 -32.23
C ILE A 71 -5.91 -33.60 -31.02
N ASN A 72 -6.84 -34.55 -31.24
CA ASN A 72 -7.43 -35.38 -30.19
C ASN A 72 -8.01 -34.54 -29.02
N GLY A 73 -8.59 -33.36 -29.34
CA GLY A 73 -9.17 -32.45 -28.34
C GLY A 73 -8.18 -31.53 -27.64
N ILE A 74 -6.89 -31.66 -27.91
CA ILE A 74 -5.85 -30.80 -27.34
C ILE A 74 -5.55 -29.66 -28.32
N GLU A 75 -5.59 -28.42 -27.85
CA GLU A 75 -5.22 -27.24 -28.65
C GLU A 75 -3.75 -27.32 -29.05
N THR A 76 -3.47 -27.25 -30.36
CA THR A 76 -2.11 -27.33 -30.90
C THR A 76 -1.68 -26.04 -31.58
N ARG A 77 -2.63 -25.24 -32.05
CA ARG A 77 -2.34 -23.99 -32.74
C ARG A 77 -3.52 -23.02 -32.60
N ARG A 78 -3.22 -21.76 -32.31
CA ARG A 78 -4.16 -20.65 -32.35
C ARG A 78 -3.64 -19.59 -33.31
N LYS A 79 -4.47 -19.20 -34.28
CA LYS A 79 -4.18 -18.12 -35.22
C LYS A 79 -5.26 -17.07 -35.11
N VAL A 80 -4.94 -15.93 -34.59
CA VAL A 80 -5.86 -14.77 -34.53
C VAL A 80 -6.14 -14.30 -35.97
N ILE A 81 -7.41 -14.09 -36.27
CA ILE A 81 -7.91 -13.60 -37.57
C ILE A 81 -8.26 -12.13 -37.45
N GLU A 82 -8.90 -11.76 -36.33
CA GLU A 82 -9.46 -10.44 -36.14
C GLU A 82 -9.43 -10.06 -34.63
N ARG A 83 -9.21 -8.79 -34.35
CA ARG A 83 -9.40 -8.17 -33.05
C ARG A 83 -10.29 -6.95 -33.21
N VAL A 84 -11.33 -6.86 -32.42
CA VAL A 84 -12.26 -5.74 -32.39
C VAL A 84 -12.31 -5.19 -31.00
N THR A 85 -11.95 -3.93 -30.83
CA THR A 85 -12.06 -3.25 -29.54
C THR A 85 -13.52 -3.08 -29.17
N ILE A 86 -13.92 -3.63 -28.03
CA ILE A 86 -15.26 -3.51 -27.45
C ILE A 86 -15.30 -2.35 -26.46
N GLU A 87 -14.23 -2.22 -25.69
CA GLU A 87 -14.07 -1.20 -24.67
C GLU A 87 -12.61 -0.74 -24.65
N GLU A 88 -12.38 0.54 -24.92
CA GLU A 88 -11.04 1.12 -24.89
C GLU A 88 -10.49 1.13 -23.45
N PRO A 89 -9.20 0.80 -23.28
CA PRO A 89 -8.57 0.94 -21.98
C PRO A 89 -8.47 2.42 -21.58
N THR A 90 -8.66 2.71 -20.29
CA THR A 90 -8.42 4.04 -19.75
C THR A 90 -6.99 4.11 -19.23
N THR A 91 -6.21 5.05 -19.74
CA THR A 91 -4.82 5.28 -19.31
C THR A 91 -4.76 5.68 -17.84
N GLU A 92 -3.87 5.07 -17.08
CA GLU A 92 -3.52 5.53 -15.75
C GLU A 92 -2.65 6.79 -15.85
N ILE A 93 -2.97 7.82 -15.05
CA ILE A 93 -2.18 9.05 -14.98
C ILE A 93 -1.65 9.22 -13.56
N ILE A 94 -0.33 9.23 -13.45
CA ILE A 94 0.38 9.44 -12.18
C ILE A 94 1.06 10.81 -12.24
N SER A 95 0.70 11.68 -11.29
CA SER A 95 1.38 12.95 -11.07
C SER A 95 2.64 12.73 -10.24
N MET A 96 3.79 13.18 -10.74
CA MET A 96 5.10 13.08 -10.09
C MET A 96 5.50 14.46 -9.56
N GLY A 97 5.79 14.55 -8.27
CA GLY A 97 6.29 15.78 -7.67
C GLY A 97 7.68 16.14 -8.21
N THR A 98 7.85 17.41 -8.61
CA THR A 98 9.12 17.96 -9.13
C THR A 98 9.67 19.10 -8.27
N LYS A 99 8.94 19.51 -7.20
CA LYS A 99 9.40 20.55 -6.29
C LYS A 99 10.60 20.04 -5.49
N ALA A 100 11.72 20.78 -5.52
CA ALA A 100 12.86 20.45 -4.70
C ALA A 100 12.46 20.39 -3.21
N LYS A 101 12.83 19.30 -2.52
CA LYS A 101 12.60 19.18 -1.07
C LYS A 101 13.31 20.35 -0.38
N PRO A 102 12.64 21.07 0.55
CA PRO A 102 13.35 22.02 1.40
C PRO A 102 14.44 21.24 2.13
N ALA A 103 15.65 21.78 2.18
CA ALA A 103 16.73 21.25 2.98
C ALA A 103 16.16 21.07 4.41
N GLY A 104 16.10 19.80 4.87
CA GLY A 104 15.31 19.32 5.99
C GLY A 104 14.90 20.38 7.01
N VAL A 105 13.61 20.66 7.09
CA VAL A 105 13.04 21.27 8.28
C VAL A 105 12.99 20.15 9.32
N THR A 106 14.14 19.89 9.91
CA THR A 106 14.25 19.04 11.09
C THR A 106 13.58 19.81 12.21
N ALA A 107 12.50 19.26 12.78
CA ALA A 107 12.01 19.79 14.04
C ALA A 107 13.21 19.80 15.01
N THR A 108 13.42 20.89 15.73
CA THR A 108 14.51 20.97 16.69
C THR A 108 14.27 19.92 17.77
N ILE A 109 15.02 18.81 17.69
CA ILE A 109 14.96 17.74 18.70
C ILE A 109 15.62 18.29 19.96
N PRO A 110 14.94 18.27 21.11
CA PRO A 110 15.58 18.67 22.36
C PRO A 110 16.77 17.75 22.65
N ASP A 111 17.97 18.30 22.91
CA ASP A 111 19.21 17.54 23.17
C ASP A 111 19.14 16.58 24.37
N ASN A 112 18.10 16.69 25.19
CA ASN A 112 17.90 15.90 26.41
C ASN A 112 16.72 14.91 26.29
N MET A 113 16.27 14.55 25.07
CA MET A 113 15.18 13.59 24.90
C MET A 113 15.64 12.19 25.34
N PRO A 114 14.96 11.52 26.31
CA PRO A 114 15.32 10.18 26.72
C PRO A 114 15.25 9.19 25.56
N ILE A 115 16.17 8.24 25.49
CA ILE A 115 16.17 7.18 24.49
C ILE A 115 14.83 6.42 24.58
N GLY A 116 14.07 6.39 23.47
CA GLY A 116 12.78 5.67 23.37
C GLY A 116 11.54 6.55 23.55
N GLN A 117 11.68 7.87 23.69
CA GLN A 117 10.55 8.79 23.56
C GLN A 117 10.40 9.25 22.11
N PHE A 118 9.17 9.19 21.62
CA PHE A 118 8.82 9.67 20.28
C PHE A 118 8.61 11.18 20.27
N LEU A 119 9.00 11.80 19.16
CA LEU A 119 8.63 13.19 18.89
C LEU A 119 7.11 13.26 18.68
N TRP A 120 6.50 14.38 19.11
CA TRP A 120 5.11 14.68 18.78
C TRP A 120 4.94 14.77 17.26
N PRO A 121 4.02 13.96 16.65
CA PRO A 121 4.05 13.75 15.21
C PRO A 121 3.36 14.86 14.39
N VAL A 122 2.65 15.81 15.01
CA VAL A 122 1.92 16.87 14.28
C VAL A 122 2.59 18.21 14.48
N GLY A 123 2.79 18.95 13.40
CA GLY A 123 3.63 20.13 13.34
C GLY A 123 3.23 21.33 14.17
N GLY A 124 4.24 22.12 14.51
CA GLY A 124 4.12 23.38 15.22
C GLY A 124 3.62 23.22 16.66
N ASP A 125 2.96 24.26 17.14
CA ASP A 125 2.18 24.21 18.39
C ASP A 125 0.80 23.55 18.15
N GLY A 126 0.65 22.94 16.97
CA GLY A 126 -0.59 22.35 16.49
C GLY A 126 -0.82 20.93 17.00
N GLY A 127 -2.07 20.59 16.95
CA GLY A 127 -2.56 19.27 17.27
C GLY A 127 -2.90 19.09 18.73
N GLN A 128 -4.17 18.84 18.98
CA GLN A 128 -4.68 18.39 20.27
C GLN A 128 -5.20 16.97 20.10
N ILE A 129 -5.01 16.13 21.11
CA ILE A 129 -5.63 14.83 21.11
C ILE A 129 -7.14 15.03 21.14
N SER A 130 -7.81 14.61 20.09
CA SER A 130 -9.27 14.66 19.97
C SER A 130 -9.93 13.33 20.32
N GLU A 131 -9.20 12.22 20.18
CA GLU A 131 -9.70 10.89 20.53
C GLU A 131 -8.56 10.01 21.08
N MET A 132 -8.89 9.22 22.09
CA MET A 132 -7.97 8.32 22.77
C MET A 132 -8.08 6.89 22.23
N MET A 133 -7.04 6.08 22.46
CA MET A 133 -7.06 4.66 22.17
C MET A 133 -8.12 3.95 23.01
N TYR A 134 -8.81 2.95 22.43
CA TYR A 134 -9.74 2.09 23.15
C TYR A 134 -9.08 1.42 24.37
N GLY A 135 -9.77 1.45 25.49
CA GLY A 135 -9.23 1.00 26.79
C GLY A 135 -8.54 2.10 27.60
N TYR A 136 -8.34 3.28 27.00
CA TYR A 136 -7.72 4.47 27.62
C TYR A 136 -8.59 5.72 27.47
N GLY A 137 -9.91 5.55 27.37
CA GLY A 137 -10.88 6.62 27.20
C GLY A 137 -11.44 6.80 25.79
N GLY A 138 -10.91 6.11 24.78
CA GLY A 138 -11.40 6.15 23.42
C GLY A 138 -12.57 5.21 23.14
N TYR A 139 -13.22 5.38 21.97
CA TYR A 139 -14.33 4.53 21.55
C TYR A 139 -13.91 3.10 21.21
N TYR A 140 -14.87 2.18 21.19
CA TYR A 140 -14.62 0.75 20.94
C TYR A 140 -13.95 0.51 19.58
N GLY A 141 -12.81 -0.17 19.60
CA GLY A 141 -12.04 -0.53 18.40
C GLY A 141 -11.06 0.55 17.93
N HIS A 142 -10.98 1.73 18.57
CA HIS A 142 -10.00 2.76 18.23
C HIS A 142 -8.58 2.30 18.58
N SER A 143 -7.72 2.21 17.57
CA SER A 143 -6.43 1.51 17.64
C SER A 143 -5.23 2.40 18.01
N GLY A 144 -5.43 3.71 18.07
CA GLY A 144 -4.41 4.70 18.36
C GLY A 144 -4.98 5.93 19.06
N ILE A 145 -4.36 7.06 18.81
CA ILE A 145 -4.88 8.38 19.21
C ILE A 145 -5.11 9.22 17.95
N ASP A 146 -6.12 10.08 18.00
CA ASP A 146 -6.36 11.07 16.95
C ASP A 146 -5.85 12.43 17.40
N ILE A 147 -5.05 13.06 16.55
CA ILE A 147 -4.48 14.38 16.80
C ILE A 147 -5.07 15.35 15.79
N SER A 148 -6.05 16.15 16.22
CA SER A 148 -6.71 17.16 15.39
C SER A 148 -5.76 18.31 15.09
N ALA A 149 -5.68 18.68 13.81
CA ALA A 149 -4.95 19.87 13.35
C ALA A 149 -5.56 20.36 12.02
N PRO A 150 -5.30 21.61 11.61
CA PRO A 150 -5.75 22.13 10.33
C PRO A 150 -5.28 21.24 9.16
N TYR A 151 -6.09 21.18 8.10
CA TYR A 151 -5.72 20.52 6.85
C TYR A 151 -4.39 21.05 6.32
N GLY A 152 -3.49 20.13 5.87
CA GLY A 152 -2.19 20.49 5.37
C GLY A 152 -1.12 20.78 6.43
N THR A 153 -1.45 20.62 7.73
CA THR A 153 -0.43 20.71 8.79
C THR A 153 0.60 19.59 8.63
N PRO A 154 1.92 19.88 8.67
CA PRO A 154 2.95 18.84 8.53
C PRO A 154 2.84 17.74 9.58
N ILE A 155 2.99 16.49 9.14
CA ILE A 155 3.17 15.30 9.97
C ILE A 155 4.64 14.93 9.93
N TYR A 156 5.25 14.72 11.09
CA TYR A 156 6.66 14.39 11.26
C TYR A 156 6.86 12.94 11.66
N ALA A 157 7.98 12.35 11.24
CA ALA A 157 8.44 11.07 11.75
C ALA A 157 8.70 11.19 13.26
N ALA A 158 7.99 10.42 14.07
CA ALA A 158 8.12 10.46 15.53
C ALA A 158 9.46 9.90 16.01
N GLU A 159 10.12 9.05 15.20
CA GLU A 159 11.44 8.50 15.42
C GLU A 159 12.07 8.15 14.07
N SER A 160 13.40 8.08 14.02
CA SER A 160 14.15 7.67 12.82
C SER A 160 13.85 6.22 12.45
N GLY A 161 13.80 5.91 11.15
CA GLY A 161 13.50 4.56 10.71
C GLY A 161 13.39 4.40 9.21
N THR A 162 12.86 3.24 8.80
CA THR A 162 12.60 2.89 7.41
C THR A 162 11.10 2.93 7.14
N VAL A 163 10.68 3.63 6.11
CA VAL A 163 9.30 3.64 5.65
C VAL A 163 8.95 2.26 5.08
N ILE A 164 7.98 1.58 5.69
CA ILE A 164 7.52 0.25 5.27
C ILE A 164 6.15 0.28 4.58
N LEU A 165 5.44 1.41 4.65
CA LEU A 165 4.20 1.68 3.91
C LEU A 165 4.10 3.20 3.66
N ALA A 166 3.74 3.58 2.43
CA ALA A 166 3.43 4.95 2.03
C ALA A 166 2.43 4.90 0.88
N SER A 167 1.15 4.66 1.19
CA SER A 167 0.08 4.49 0.21
C SER A 167 -1.29 4.53 0.89
N TRP A 168 -2.34 4.46 0.10
CA TRP A 168 -3.69 4.18 0.61
C TRP A 168 -3.73 2.82 1.33
N TYR A 169 -4.24 2.81 2.56
CA TYR A 169 -4.30 1.61 3.39
C TYR A 169 -5.66 1.47 4.11
N TYR A 170 -6.61 0.78 3.47
CA TYR A 170 -7.96 0.51 4.01
C TYR A 170 -8.60 1.75 4.66
N GLY A 171 -9.16 1.59 5.88
CA GLY A 171 -9.79 2.66 6.64
C GLY A 171 -8.87 3.82 7.04
N TYR A 172 -7.55 3.61 7.07
CA TYR A 172 -6.56 4.67 7.37
C TYR A 172 -6.42 5.72 6.26
N GLY A 173 -6.98 5.48 5.06
CA GLY A 173 -6.78 6.36 3.92
C GLY A 173 -5.31 6.41 3.49
N ASN A 174 -4.81 7.59 3.13
CA ASN A 174 -3.38 7.78 2.91
C ASN A 174 -2.62 7.60 4.21
N CYS A 175 -1.70 6.63 4.22
CA CYS A 175 -1.05 6.16 5.44
C CYS A 175 0.46 6.00 5.23
N VAL A 176 1.22 6.44 6.22
CA VAL A 176 2.65 6.14 6.35
C VAL A 176 2.84 5.19 7.53
N MET A 177 3.70 4.18 7.36
CA MET A 177 4.20 3.36 8.48
C MET A 177 5.72 3.34 8.45
N ILE A 178 6.34 3.57 9.61
CA ILE A 178 7.79 3.61 9.76
C ILE A 178 8.21 2.54 10.75
N GLN A 179 9.15 1.69 10.34
CA GLN A 179 9.80 0.71 11.22
C GLN A 179 11.06 1.30 11.82
N HIS A 180 11.15 1.27 13.14
CA HIS A 180 12.26 1.81 13.93
C HIS A 180 13.27 0.73 14.32
N ALA A 181 14.49 1.14 14.69
CA ALA A 181 15.58 0.23 15.06
C ALA A 181 15.27 -0.66 16.28
N ASN A 182 14.38 -0.20 17.17
CA ASN A 182 13.90 -0.95 18.34
C ASN A 182 12.81 -1.98 18.05
N GLY A 183 12.47 -2.19 16.77
CA GLY A 183 11.42 -3.13 16.32
C GLY A 183 9.99 -2.59 16.42
N MET A 184 9.81 -1.37 16.91
CA MET A 184 8.50 -0.70 16.90
C MET A 184 8.16 -0.18 15.51
N VAL A 185 6.86 0.02 15.28
CA VAL A 185 6.33 0.68 14.07
C VAL A 185 5.41 1.80 14.51
N THR A 186 5.59 2.99 13.93
CA THR A 186 4.63 4.08 14.05
C THR A 186 3.76 4.16 12.80
N VAL A 187 2.49 4.51 12.98
CA VAL A 187 1.47 4.62 11.93
C VAL A 187 0.91 6.03 11.93
N TYR A 188 0.75 6.59 10.74
CA TYR A 188 0.24 7.94 10.51
C TYR A 188 -0.85 7.85 9.45
N GLY A 189 -2.12 7.91 9.88
CA GLY A 189 -3.30 7.75 9.03
C GLY A 189 -3.97 9.07 8.67
N HIS A 190 -4.91 8.98 7.73
CA HIS A 190 -5.81 10.02 7.23
C HIS A 190 -5.10 11.22 6.57
N ALA A 191 -3.84 11.03 6.15
CA ALA A 191 -3.07 12.09 5.52
C ALA A 191 -3.75 12.62 4.24
N SER A 192 -3.62 13.93 4.00
CA SER A 192 -4.02 14.53 2.73
C SER A 192 -2.99 14.24 1.65
N TYR A 193 -1.72 14.18 2.04
CA TYR A 193 -0.59 14.00 1.15
C TYR A 193 0.55 13.24 1.83
N LEU A 194 1.31 12.44 1.04
CA LEU A 194 2.47 11.67 1.50
C LEU A 194 3.74 12.24 0.86
N HIS A 195 4.75 12.56 1.69
CA HIS A 195 6.03 13.13 1.24
C HIS A 195 7.15 12.07 1.12
N VAL A 196 6.86 10.81 1.45
CA VAL A 196 7.85 9.73 1.53
C VAL A 196 7.39 8.51 0.71
N TYR A 197 8.31 7.60 0.44
CA TYR A 197 8.06 6.36 -0.29
C TYR A 197 8.60 5.14 0.46
N VAL A 198 8.10 3.96 0.14
CA VAL A 198 8.53 2.69 0.76
C VAL A 198 10.03 2.44 0.54
N GLY A 199 10.76 2.09 1.60
CA GLY A 199 12.20 1.89 1.60
C GLY A 199 13.00 3.16 1.91
N GLN A 200 12.39 4.34 1.97
CA GLN A 200 13.08 5.57 2.37
C GLN A 200 13.52 5.50 3.83
N GLN A 201 14.76 5.91 4.08
CA GLN A 201 15.25 6.18 5.43
C GLN A 201 14.81 7.58 5.82
N VAL A 202 14.16 7.71 6.96
CA VAL A 202 13.74 9.00 7.52
C VAL A 202 14.40 9.24 8.86
N THR A 203 14.64 10.49 9.17
CA THR A 203 15.14 10.92 10.48
C THR A 203 13.97 11.40 11.34
N MET A 204 14.12 11.29 12.68
CA MET A 204 13.16 11.87 13.63
C MET A 204 12.96 13.35 13.31
N GLY A 205 11.70 13.80 13.22
CA GLY A 205 11.35 15.18 12.87
C GLY A 205 11.34 15.49 11.37
N GLU A 206 11.62 14.53 10.50
CA GLU A 206 11.44 14.70 9.05
C GLU A 206 9.95 14.77 8.70
N VAL A 207 9.57 15.69 7.79
CA VAL A 207 8.18 15.77 7.29
C VAL A 207 7.90 14.57 6.41
N ILE A 208 6.89 13.78 6.76
CA ILE A 208 6.54 12.52 6.07
C ILE A 208 5.17 12.57 5.39
N ALA A 209 4.27 13.44 5.87
CA ALA A 209 2.92 13.59 5.34
C ALA A 209 2.33 14.94 5.77
N ASP A 210 1.11 15.24 5.29
CA ASP A 210 0.31 16.37 5.72
C ASP A 210 -1.02 15.89 6.29
N VAL A 211 -1.52 16.56 7.33
CA VAL A 211 -2.82 16.28 7.94
C VAL A 211 -3.95 16.41 6.93
N GLY A 212 -4.85 15.44 6.94
CA GLY A 212 -6.03 15.40 6.08
C GLY A 212 -7.23 14.75 6.77
N SER A 213 -8.11 14.19 5.92
CA SER A 213 -9.33 13.48 6.35
C SER A 213 -9.66 12.36 5.36
N THR A 214 -8.64 11.67 4.84
CA THR A 214 -8.82 10.56 3.88
C THR A 214 -9.20 9.26 4.58
N GLY A 215 -9.84 8.33 3.86
CA GLY A 215 -10.29 7.06 4.43
C GLY A 215 -11.53 7.20 5.33
N GLN A 216 -11.57 6.45 6.42
CA GLN A 216 -12.66 6.51 7.41
C GLN A 216 -12.36 7.58 8.46
N SER A 217 -12.63 8.83 8.12
CA SER A 217 -12.36 10.00 8.94
C SER A 217 -13.55 10.95 8.94
N THR A 218 -13.84 11.60 10.06
CA THR A 218 -14.92 12.57 10.22
C THR A 218 -14.45 14.03 10.22
N GLY A 219 -13.13 14.25 10.19
CA GLY A 219 -12.55 15.60 10.22
C GLY A 219 -11.02 15.56 10.10
N ASN A 220 -10.40 16.73 9.99
CA ASN A 220 -8.96 16.82 9.81
C ASN A 220 -8.20 16.41 11.07
N HIS A 221 -7.45 15.31 11.00
CA HIS A 221 -6.60 14.81 12.07
C HIS A 221 -5.50 13.89 11.54
N CYS A 222 -4.51 13.63 12.34
CA CYS A 222 -3.56 12.53 12.17
C CYS A 222 -3.96 11.41 13.13
N HIS A 223 -4.34 10.24 12.61
CA HIS A 223 -4.45 9.03 13.41
C HIS A 223 -3.07 8.46 13.67
N PHE A 224 -2.66 8.37 14.91
CA PHE A 224 -1.31 7.96 15.30
C PHE A 224 -1.33 6.67 16.15
N GLU A 225 -0.56 5.66 15.72
CA GLU A 225 -0.40 4.41 16.47
C GLU A 225 1.07 4.11 16.74
N VAL A 226 1.29 3.35 17.81
CA VAL A 226 2.55 2.66 18.10
C VAL A 226 2.29 1.17 18.11
N ARG A 227 3.04 0.40 17.33
CA ARG A 227 2.93 -1.06 17.24
C ARG A 227 4.24 -1.74 17.61
N LEU A 228 4.15 -2.89 18.25
CA LEU A 228 5.31 -3.71 18.62
C LEU A 228 5.46 -4.87 17.62
N ASN A 229 6.69 -5.14 17.17
CA ASN A 229 7.02 -6.27 16.30
C ASN A 229 6.37 -6.22 14.89
N GLY A 230 6.42 -5.05 14.24
CA GLY A 230 6.07 -4.91 12.84
C GLY A 230 4.67 -4.37 12.54
N MET A 231 4.33 -4.33 11.25
CA MET A 231 3.12 -3.69 10.71
C MET A 231 1.82 -4.20 11.34
N ASN A 232 1.73 -5.49 11.62
CA ASN A 232 0.55 -6.13 12.22
C ASN A 232 0.72 -6.43 13.71
N GLY A 233 1.71 -5.82 14.33
CA GLY A 233 2.06 -6.06 15.73
C GLY A 233 1.03 -5.56 16.73
N ALA A 234 1.25 -5.90 18.01
CA ALA A 234 0.40 -5.46 19.10
C ALA A 234 0.39 -3.92 19.19
N ARG A 235 -0.79 -3.33 19.31
CA ARG A 235 -0.97 -1.89 19.50
C ARG A 235 -0.68 -1.50 20.93
N LEU A 236 0.14 -0.48 21.09
CA LEU A 236 0.55 0.08 22.38
C LEU A 236 -0.09 1.44 22.56
N ASN A 237 -0.34 1.86 23.79
CA ASN A 237 -0.88 3.20 24.02
C ASN A 237 0.17 4.27 23.65
N PRO A 238 -0.08 5.08 22.59
CA PRO A 238 0.89 6.07 22.11
C PRO A 238 1.27 7.11 23.15
N ILE A 239 0.39 7.42 24.11
CA ILE A 239 0.62 8.41 25.17
C ILE A 239 1.85 8.05 25.99
N ASN A 240 2.17 6.77 26.17
CA ASN A 240 3.34 6.35 26.95
C ASN A 240 4.67 6.70 26.28
N TYR A 241 4.65 7.01 24.99
CA TYR A 241 5.84 7.27 24.18
C TYR A 241 5.99 8.74 23.75
N LEU A 242 4.93 9.54 23.92
CA LEU A 242 4.89 10.94 23.51
C LEU A 242 5.29 11.88 24.67
N PRO A 243 5.81 13.12 24.35
CA PRO A 243 6.23 14.08 25.35
C PRO A 243 5.12 14.50 26.32
N TRP A 244 5.45 14.63 27.59
CA TRP A 244 4.54 14.95 28.70
C TRP A 244 3.70 16.22 28.47
N HIS A 245 4.31 17.28 27.97
CA HIS A 245 3.72 18.60 27.83
C HIS A 245 2.63 18.71 26.74
N ARG A 246 2.45 17.64 25.92
CA ARG A 246 1.42 17.56 24.90
C ARG A 246 0.24 16.67 25.29
N ARG A 247 0.30 16.09 26.49
CA ARG A 247 -0.84 15.34 27.02
C ARG A 247 -1.96 16.31 27.36
N ALA A 248 -3.16 16.05 26.87
CA ALA A 248 -4.31 16.89 27.15
C ALA A 248 -4.53 17.03 28.67
N SER A 249 -4.97 18.19 29.11
CA SER A 249 -5.22 18.50 30.53
C SER A 249 -6.26 17.60 31.22
N TRP A 250 -6.96 16.75 30.48
CA TRP A 250 -7.96 15.78 30.95
C TRP A 250 -7.47 14.33 30.98
N CYS A 251 -6.22 14.05 30.59
CA CYS A 251 -5.58 12.78 30.91
C CYS A 251 -5.27 12.74 32.41
N VAL A 252 -6.31 12.50 33.23
CA VAL A 252 -6.18 12.29 34.67
C VAL A 252 -5.51 10.94 34.87
N GLU A 253 -4.45 10.91 35.69
CA GLU A 253 -3.81 9.68 36.15
C GLU A 253 -4.88 8.80 36.83
N TYR A 254 -5.05 7.58 36.35
CA TYR A 254 -5.74 6.50 37.05
C TYR A 254 -4.70 5.48 37.52
#